data_2fe7d75462bc29369318e4d85051e5a8
#
_entry.id   2fe7d75462bc29369318e4d85051e5a8
#
_cell.length_a   1.000
_cell.length_b   1.000
_cell.length_c   1.000
_cell.angle_alpha   90.00
_cell.angle_beta   90.00
_cell.angle_gamma   90.00
#
_symmetry.space_group_name_H-M   'P 1'
#
loop_
_entity.id
_entity.type
_entity.pdbx_description
1 polymer ?
#
loop_
_entity_poly.entity_id
_entity_poly.type
_entity_poly.pdbx_seq_one_letter_code
_entity_poly.pdbx_strand_id
1 'polypeptide(L)'
;MKKQNKEGFTLVEVMAVLSISVFMLLISIHPIQNKYNEIAEGIFWKKFDESWMRLVTIVPKNGQKGNVYFYNDKAIFVISNQEKKYLYYPQGLHLYKYQNIQISASGRVKADTVVFNSEVTKLKYIITFQLAWGDYRIKKEKN
;
A
#
# COMPACT_ATOMS: atom_id res chain seq x y z
N MET A 1 -58.14 -25.96 -28.19
CA MET A 1 -57.09 -25.70 -27.19
C MET A 1 -55.75 -26.23 -27.75
N LYS A 2 -54.79 -25.33 -28.06
CA LYS A 2 -53.45 -25.72 -28.53
C LYS A 2 -52.62 -26.12 -27.33
N LYS A 3 -52.21 -27.39 -27.30
CA LYS A 3 -51.31 -27.90 -26.25
C LYS A 3 -49.90 -27.32 -26.54
N GLN A 4 -49.44 -26.41 -25.66
CA GLN A 4 -48.05 -25.95 -25.71
C GLN A 4 -47.16 -27.09 -25.20
N ASN A 5 -46.33 -27.62 -26.09
CA ASN A 5 -45.25 -28.52 -25.71
C ASN A 5 -44.22 -27.68 -24.94
N LYS A 6 -44.08 -27.92 -23.65
CA LYS A 6 -42.95 -27.39 -22.84
C LYS A 6 -41.79 -28.30 -23.11
N GLU A 7 -40.86 -27.84 -23.97
CA GLU A 7 -39.56 -28.50 -24.15
C GLU A 7 -38.72 -28.23 -22.91
N GLY A 8 -38.31 -29.28 -22.22
CA GLY A 8 -37.39 -29.18 -21.07
C GLY A 8 -35.94 -29.11 -21.55
N PHE A 9 -35.13 -28.42 -20.77
CA PHE A 9 -33.66 -28.35 -21.03
C PHE A 9 -33.07 -29.77 -21.00
N THR A 10 -32.18 -30.05 -21.95
CA THR A 10 -31.45 -31.31 -21.96
C THR A 10 -30.33 -31.27 -20.90
N LEU A 11 -29.96 -32.43 -20.35
CA LEU A 11 -28.85 -32.55 -19.38
C LEU A 11 -27.56 -31.95 -19.92
N VAL A 12 -27.30 -32.17 -21.21
CA VAL A 12 -26.12 -31.67 -21.91
C VAL A 12 -26.09 -30.13 -21.95
N GLU A 13 -27.24 -29.50 -22.20
CA GLU A 13 -27.39 -28.04 -22.25
C GLU A 13 -27.14 -27.41 -20.88
N VAL A 14 -27.62 -28.01 -19.81
CA VAL A 14 -27.36 -27.56 -18.43
C VAL A 14 -25.88 -27.69 -18.07
N MET A 15 -25.23 -28.80 -18.44
CA MET A 15 -23.79 -28.98 -18.24
C MET A 15 -22.95 -27.97 -19.03
N ALA A 16 -23.34 -27.65 -20.26
CA ALA A 16 -22.66 -26.64 -21.08
C ALA A 16 -22.76 -25.26 -20.45
N VAL A 17 -23.97 -24.85 -20.01
CA VAL A 17 -24.20 -23.55 -19.35
C VAL A 17 -23.39 -23.44 -18.04
N LEU A 18 -23.38 -24.48 -17.21
CA LEU A 18 -22.60 -24.50 -15.98
C LEU A 18 -21.09 -24.38 -16.26
N SER A 19 -20.58 -25.10 -17.26
CA SER A 19 -19.17 -25.04 -17.63
C SER A 19 -18.76 -23.65 -18.10
N ILE A 20 -19.56 -23.00 -18.94
CA ILE A 20 -19.32 -21.63 -19.41
C ILE A 20 -19.39 -20.63 -18.25
N SER A 21 -20.36 -20.79 -17.34
CA SER A 21 -20.51 -19.93 -16.17
C SER A 21 -19.30 -20.00 -15.23
N VAL A 22 -18.79 -21.20 -14.94
CA VAL A 22 -17.57 -21.41 -14.15
C VAL A 22 -16.37 -20.77 -14.82
N PHE A 23 -16.24 -20.93 -16.14
CA PHE A 23 -15.13 -20.35 -16.91
C PHE A 23 -15.15 -18.81 -16.87
N MET A 24 -16.33 -18.19 -17.01
CA MET A 24 -16.50 -16.74 -16.87
C MET A 24 -16.14 -16.24 -15.46
N LEU A 25 -16.52 -16.96 -14.40
CA LEU A 25 -16.16 -16.61 -13.04
C LEU A 25 -14.65 -16.65 -12.83
N LEU A 26 -13.95 -17.67 -13.32
CA LEU A 26 -12.50 -17.80 -13.20
C LEU A 26 -11.74 -16.63 -13.88
N ILE A 27 -12.20 -16.18 -15.03
CA ILE A 27 -11.59 -15.06 -15.77
C ILE A 27 -11.84 -13.73 -15.02
N SER A 28 -12.95 -13.58 -14.32
CA SER A 28 -13.35 -12.34 -13.64
C SER A 28 -12.57 -12.06 -12.36
N ILE A 29 -11.96 -13.06 -11.73
CA ILE A 29 -11.29 -12.91 -10.42
C ILE A 29 -9.96 -12.13 -10.53
N HIS A 30 -9.18 -12.32 -11.58
CA HIS A 30 -7.84 -11.73 -11.74
C HIS A 30 -7.80 -10.19 -11.73
N PRO A 31 -8.66 -9.46 -12.48
CA PRO A 31 -8.64 -8.00 -12.51
C PRO A 31 -9.07 -7.36 -11.19
N ILE A 32 -9.88 -8.03 -10.38
CA ILE A 32 -10.36 -7.53 -9.09
C ILE A 32 -9.22 -7.47 -8.07
N GLN A 33 -8.35 -8.50 -8.03
CA GLN A 33 -7.22 -8.56 -7.10
C GLN A 33 -6.20 -7.45 -7.34
N ASN A 34 -5.89 -7.15 -8.61
CA ASN A 34 -4.97 -6.08 -8.96
C ASN A 34 -5.50 -4.69 -8.53
N LYS A 35 -6.78 -4.43 -8.72
CA LYS A 35 -7.43 -3.20 -8.28
C LYS A 35 -7.46 -3.06 -6.77
N TYR A 36 -7.71 -4.14 -6.05
CA TYR A 36 -7.68 -4.14 -4.59
C TYR A 36 -6.28 -3.78 -4.07
N ASN A 37 -5.23 -4.37 -4.62
CA ASN A 37 -3.86 -4.10 -4.23
C ASN A 37 -3.43 -2.65 -4.55
N GLU A 38 -3.87 -2.09 -5.68
CA GLU A 38 -3.64 -0.69 -6.04
C GLU A 38 -4.29 0.27 -5.02
N ILE A 39 -5.53 -0.02 -4.62
CA ILE A 39 -6.23 0.74 -3.57
C ILE A 39 -5.52 0.62 -2.22
N ALA A 40 -5.09 -0.60 -1.84
CA ALA A 40 -4.36 -0.84 -0.60
C ALA A 40 -3.04 -0.05 -0.55
N GLU A 41 -2.34 0.07 -1.68
CA GLU A 41 -1.13 0.88 -1.81
C GLU A 41 -1.44 2.38 -1.66
N GLY A 42 -2.53 2.86 -2.24
CA GLY A 42 -2.99 4.24 -2.04
C GLY A 42 -3.33 4.56 -0.58
N ILE A 43 -4.00 3.63 0.12
CA ILE A 43 -4.29 3.76 1.55
C ILE A 43 -3.01 3.76 2.39
N PHE A 44 -2.03 2.93 2.02
CA PHE A 44 -0.72 2.92 2.70
C PHE A 44 -0.05 4.29 2.63
N TRP A 45 0.04 4.90 1.45
CA TRP A 45 0.66 6.21 1.27
C TRP A 45 -0.04 7.30 2.07
N LYS A 46 -1.38 7.28 2.13
CA LYS A 46 -2.15 8.20 2.96
C LYS A 46 -1.84 8.03 4.46
N LYS A 47 -1.83 6.78 4.95
CA LYS A 47 -1.48 6.49 6.35
C LYS A 47 -0.02 6.82 6.68
N PHE A 48 0.87 6.68 5.72
CA PHE A 48 2.27 7.08 5.83
C PHE A 48 2.37 8.60 6.03
N ASP A 49 1.70 9.38 5.18
CA ASP A 49 1.67 10.84 5.25
C ASP A 49 1.11 11.32 6.61
N GLU A 50 -0.04 10.79 7.02
CA GLU A 50 -0.64 11.09 8.33
C GLU A 50 0.32 10.79 9.50
N SER A 51 1.04 9.66 9.43
CA SER A 51 1.98 9.24 10.47
C SER A 51 3.23 10.11 10.50
N TRP A 52 3.71 10.49 9.32
CA TRP A 52 4.83 11.41 9.16
C TRP A 52 4.49 12.80 9.68
N MET A 53 3.36 13.39 9.25
CA MET A 53 2.90 14.70 9.71
C MET A 53 2.71 14.75 11.23
N ARG A 54 2.16 13.68 11.80
CA ARG A 54 2.06 13.55 13.26
C ARG A 54 3.44 13.58 13.93
N LEU A 55 4.40 12.82 13.40
CA LEU A 55 5.75 12.71 13.95
C LEU A 55 6.47 14.07 13.92
N VAL A 56 6.49 14.75 12.76
CA VAL A 56 7.16 16.05 12.61
C VAL A 56 6.50 17.18 13.41
N THR A 57 5.22 17.03 13.76
CA THR A 57 4.50 17.99 14.60
C THR A 57 4.75 17.76 16.10
N ILE A 58 4.72 16.50 16.56
CA ILE A 58 4.79 16.16 17.98
C ILE A 58 6.23 16.20 18.49
N VAL A 59 7.19 15.74 17.71
CA VAL A 59 8.60 15.64 18.12
C VAL A 59 9.18 16.98 18.58
N PRO A 60 9.07 18.08 17.82
CA PRO A 60 9.57 19.38 18.28
C PRO A 60 8.77 19.95 19.46
N LYS A 61 7.45 19.73 19.45
CA LYS A 61 6.57 20.23 20.51
C LYS A 61 6.92 19.64 21.88
N ASN A 62 7.34 18.38 21.90
CA ASN A 62 7.71 17.68 23.13
C ASN A 62 9.23 17.81 23.44
N GLY A 63 10.02 18.45 22.59
CA GLY A 63 11.47 18.54 22.76
C GLY A 63 12.19 17.17 22.72
N GLN A 64 11.57 16.17 22.10
CA GLN A 64 12.06 14.78 22.02
C GLN A 64 12.61 14.47 20.64
N LYS A 65 13.32 13.34 20.51
CA LYS A 65 13.76 12.84 19.20
C LYS A 65 12.73 11.86 18.66
N GLY A 66 12.53 11.87 17.34
CA GLY A 66 11.72 10.90 16.63
C GLY A 66 12.54 10.07 15.66
N ASN A 67 12.08 8.86 15.37
CA ASN A 67 12.71 7.99 14.39
C ASN A 67 11.65 7.28 13.54
N VAL A 68 11.95 7.06 12.28
CA VAL A 68 11.19 6.16 11.41
C VAL A 68 12.13 5.07 10.92
N TYR A 69 11.86 3.83 11.31
CA TYR A 69 12.61 2.66 10.88
C TYR A 69 11.85 1.96 9.76
N PHE A 70 12.48 1.80 8.62
CA PHE A 70 11.94 1.08 7.47
C PHE A 70 12.52 -0.33 7.44
N TYR A 71 11.71 -1.32 7.81
CA TYR A 71 12.04 -2.74 7.73
C TYR A 71 11.49 -3.36 6.45
N ASN A 72 11.75 -4.64 6.21
CA ASN A 72 11.33 -5.31 4.97
C ASN A 72 9.80 -5.43 4.84
N ASP A 73 9.07 -5.47 5.96
CA ASP A 73 7.62 -5.73 6.03
C ASP A 73 6.80 -4.53 6.53
N LYS A 74 7.45 -3.56 7.17
CA LYS A 74 6.76 -2.44 7.83
C LYS A 74 7.66 -1.24 8.05
N ALA A 75 7.04 -0.07 8.20
CA ALA A 75 7.65 1.11 8.80
C ALA A 75 7.22 1.25 10.26
N ILE A 76 8.16 1.62 11.14
CA ILE A 76 7.88 1.88 12.56
C ILE A 76 8.18 3.34 12.85
N PHE A 77 7.16 4.10 13.18
CA PHE A 77 7.26 5.49 13.64
C PHE A 77 7.40 5.49 15.15
N VAL A 78 8.46 6.08 15.67
CA VAL A 78 8.76 6.14 17.10
C VAL A 78 8.78 7.59 17.54
N ILE A 79 7.86 7.94 18.44
CA ILE A 79 7.80 9.23 19.12
C ILE A 79 8.23 8.98 20.57
N SER A 80 9.52 9.18 20.88
CA SER A 80 10.03 8.82 22.20
C SER A 80 9.99 7.30 22.48
N ASN A 81 10.53 6.85 23.62
CA ASN A 81 10.62 5.43 23.96
C ASN A 81 9.26 4.75 24.25
N GLN A 82 8.16 5.48 24.27
CA GLN A 82 6.86 4.97 24.72
C GLN A 82 5.80 4.82 23.63
N GLU A 83 5.87 5.59 22.53
CA GLU A 83 4.86 5.52 21.48
C GLU A 83 5.44 5.01 20.18
N LYS A 84 4.99 3.81 19.74
CA LYS A 84 5.37 3.19 18.47
C LYS A 84 4.14 2.97 17.62
N LYS A 85 4.14 3.48 16.39
CA LYS A 85 3.12 3.18 15.38
C LYS A 85 3.71 2.30 14.30
N TYR A 86 3.07 1.18 14.06
CA TYR A 86 3.44 0.21 13.03
C TYR A 86 2.61 0.44 11.78
N LEU A 87 3.26 0.51 10.63
CA LEU A 87 2.61 0.63 9.33
C LEU A 87 3.14 -0.47 8.42
N TYR A 88 2.34 -1.52 8.23
CA TYR A 88 2.68 -2.66 7.39
C TYR A 88 2.53 -2.31 5.92
N TYR A 89 3.43 -2.84 5.09
CA TYR A 89 3.37 -2.65 3.65
C TYR A 89 2.26 -3.49 3.05
N PRO A 90 1.51 -2.98 2.05
CA PRO A 90 0.55 -3.77 1.32
C PRO A 90 1.27 -4.81 0.45
N GLN A 91 0.53 -5.83 0.05
CA GLN A 91 1.06 -6.87 -0.83
C GLN A 91 1.59 -6.28 -2.13
N GLY A 92 2.79 -6.68 -2.53
CA GLY A 92 3.45 -6.20 -3.74
C GLY A 92 4.22 -4.89 -3.59
N LEU A 93 4.24 -4.25 -2.40
CA LEU A 93 5.08 -3.09 -2.11
C LEU A 93 6.31 -3.54 -1.30
N HIS A 94 7.50 -3.39 -1.86
CA HIS A 94 8.75 -3.87 -1.26
C HIS A 94 9.73 -2.74 -1.04
N LEU A 95 10.31 -2.70 0.16
CA LEU A 95 11.42 -1.80 0.47
C LEU A 95 12.69 -2.29 -0.24
N TYR A 96 13.42 -1.36 -0.89
CA TYR A 96 14.68 -1.71 -1.55
C TYR A 96 15.81 -2.01 -0.55
N LYS A 97 15.90 -1.20 0.51
CA LYS A 97 16.97 -1.29 1.52
C LYS A 97 16.49 -0.73 2.85
N TYR A 98 16.87 -1.41 3.95
CA TYR A 98 16.66 -0.88 5.31
C TYR A 98 17.17 0.55 5.44
N GLN A 99 16.36 1.43 6.05
CA GLN A 99 16.69 2.82 6.31
C GLN A 99 16.15 3.27 7.67
N ASN A 100 16.83 4.27 8.24
CA ASN A 100 16.38 4.92 9.47
C ASN A 100 16.43 6.44 9.28
N ILE A 101 15.29 7.08 9.36
CA ILE A 101 15.15 8.53 9.28
C ILE A 101 14.99 9.08 10.69
N GLN A 102 15.93 9.94 11.09
CA GLN A 102 15.92 10.56 12.41
C GLN A 102 15.43 12.01 12.35
N ILE A 103 14.59 12.37 13.32
CA ILE A 103 14.10 13.73 13.54
C ILE A 103 14.64 14.21 14.89
N SER A 104 15.35 15.32 14.85
CA SER A 104 15.88 15.95 16.07
C SER A 104 14.79 16.57 16.91
N ALA A 105 15.09 16.86 18.19
CA ALA A 105 14.18 17.56 19.09
C ALA A 105 13.77 18.97 18.59
N SER A 106 14.55 19.56 17.67
CA SER A 106 14.22 20.82 17.02
C SER A 106 13.39 20.65 15.72
N GLY A 107 12.96 19.44 15.40
CA GLY A 107 12.20 19.15 14.19
C GLY A 107 13.02 18.99 12.91
N ARG A 108 14.36 19.08 13.01
CA ARG A 108 15.21 18.93 11.83
C ARG A 108 15.34 17.46 11.43
N VAL A 109 15.10 17.18 10.17
CA VAL A 109 15.26 15.87 9.56
C VAL A 109 16.61 15.79 8.86
N LYS A 110 17.35 14.69 9.03
CA LYS A 110 18.53 14.40 8.22
C LYS A 110 18.09 14.06 6.80
N ALA A 111 18.66 14.71 5.79
CA ALA A 111 18.39 14.37 4.41
C ALA A 111 18.78 12.91 4.13
N ASP A 112 17.83 12.14 3.60
CA ASP A 112 18.03 10.75 3.21
C ASP A 112 16.99 10.34 2.17
N THR A 113 17.18 9.18 1.55
CA THR A 113 16.27 8.68 0.51
C THR A 113 15.89 7.25 0.80
N VAL A 114 14.59 6.99 0.80
CA VAL A 114 14.00 5.66 0.93
C VAL A 114 13.36 5.26 -0.39
N VAL A 115 13.62 4.04 -0.84
CA VAL A 115 13.14 3.54 -2.13
C VAL A 115 12.26 2.32 -1.91
N PHE A 116 11.08 2.35 -2.56
CA PHE A 116 10.16 1.22 -2.64
C PHE A 116 9.93 0.83 -4.10
N ASN A 117 9.77 -0.47 -4.33
CA ASN A 117 9.34 -1.02 -5.61
C ASN A 117 7.93 -1.60 -5.46
N SER A 118 7.03 -1.24 -6.37
CA SER A 118 5.69 -1.82 -6.44
C SER A 118 5.59 -2.82 -7.59
N GLU A 119 5.22 -4.05 -7.26
CA GLU A 119 4.88 -5.08 -8.26
C GLU A 119 3.49 -4.86 -8.86
N VAL A 120 2.63 -4.14 -8.14
CA VAL A 120 1.24 -3.87 -8.54
C VAL A 120 1.17 -2.76 -9.58
N THR A 121 1.71 -1.60 -9.25
CA THR A 121 1.70 -0.42 -10.13
C THR A 121 2.87 -0.41 -11.11
N LYS A 122 3.85 -1.33 -10.96
CA LYS A 122 5.11 -1.33 -11.73
C LYS A 122 5.89 -0.03 -11.62
N LEU A 123 5.76 0.63 -10.47
CA LEU A 123 6.42 1.90 -10.17
C LEU A 123 7.47 1.73 -9.07
N LYS A 124 8.51 2.52 -9.21
CA LYS A 124 9.51 2.77 -8.18
C LYS A 124 9.18 4.09 -7.49
N TYR A 125 8.99 4.06 -6.18
CA TYR A 125 8.75 5.22 -5.34
C TYR A 125 10.04 5.65 -4.66
N ILE A 126 10.49 6.85 -4.94
CA ILE A 126 11.69 7.44 -4.35
C ILE A 126 11.24 8.54 -3.40
N ILE A 127 11.34 8.29 -2.09
CA ILE A 127 10.98 9.24 -1.05
C ILE A 127 12.25 9.96 -0.60
N THR A 128 12.33 11.24 -0.87
CA THR A 128 13.46 12.07 -0.46
C THR A 128 13.02 12.98 0.68
N PHE A 129 13.63 12.80 1.84
CA PHE A 129 13.44 13.64 3.02
C PHE A 129 14.36 14.86 2.93
N GLN A 130 13.79 16.04 3.12
CA GLN A 130 14.54 17.29 2.98
C GLN A 130 15.10 17.77 4.33
N LEU A 131 16.26 18.39 4.28
CA LEU A 131 16.86 19.07 5.44
C LEU A 131 15.94 20.21 5.91
N ALA A 132 15.72 20.31 7.19
CA ALA A 132 15.22 21.43 7.95
C ALA A 132 13.73 21.40 8.33
N TRP A 133 12.75 21.14 7.46
CA TRP A 133 11.35 21.42 7.77
C TRP A 133 10.45 20.18 7.90
N GLY A 134 11.03 18.98 7.84
CA GLY A 134 10.26 17.74 7.90
C GLY A 134 9.46 17.43 6.62
N ASP A 135 9.71 18.16 5.55
CA ASP A 135 9.09 17.90 4.25
C ASP A 135 9.76 16.71 3.57
N TYR A 136 8.97 15.97 2.83
CA TYR A 136 9.46 14.93 1.94
C TYR A 136 8.80 15.02 0.56
N ARG A 137 9.46 14.46 -0.44
CA ARG A 137 8.92 14.37 -1.81
C ARG A 137 8.90 12.91 -2.25
N ILE A 138 7.84 12.51 -2.92
CA ILE A 138 7.74 11.21 -3.57
C ILE A 138 7.86 11.42 -5.07
N LYS A 139 8.94 10.90 -5.66
CA LYS A 139 9.09 10.76 -7.11
C LYS A 139 8.68 9.36 -7.53
N LYS A 140 7.89 9.25 -8.59
CA LYS A 140 7.46 7.98 -9.18
C LYS A 140 8.19 7.77 -10.49
N GLU A 141 8.86 6.63 -10.62
CA GLU A 141 9.56 6.22 -11.85
C GLU A 141 9.00 4.86 -12.30
N LYS A 142 9.02 4.59 -13.60
CA LYS A 142 8.70 3.23 -14.09
C LYS A 142 9.87 2.31 -13.78
N ASN A 143 9.55 1.10 -13.30
CA ASN A 143 10.53 0.03 -13.14
C ASN A 143 10.96 -0.51 -14.49
#